data_57ccc6d77db584e24ffe0d2fd76d7902
#
_entry.id   57ccc6d77db584e24ffe0d2fd76d7902
#
_cell.length_a   1.000
_cell.length_b   1.000
_cell.length_c   1.000
_cell.angle_alpha   90.00
_cell.angle_beta   90.00
_cell.angle_gamma   90.00
#
_symmetry.space_group_name_H-M   'P 1'
#
loop_
_entity.id
_entity.type
_entity.pdbx_description
1 polymer ?
#
loop_
_entity_poly.entity_id
_entity_poly.type
_entity_poly.pdbx_seq_one_letter_code
_entity_poly.pdbx_strand_id
1 'polypeptide(L)'
;MHLSRRLALATVLAGSIGVPQPALALGVGEAAPAFELKDTQGKTVKLADFKGRHVVLEWTNPGCPFVVKHYGAQNMQGLQKEARAKNVVWLSINSTARGHQDHLAPAALHDKLVKDWAAAPTAVLMDEAGTVGKAYAARTTPHMYVIDPAGKLVYAGGIDDKRSSSP
;
A
#
# COMPACT_ATOMS: atom_id res chain seq x y z
N MET A 1 -32.06 -68.40 -13.57
CA MET A 1 -30.77 -67.92 -13.02
C MET A 1 -30.38 -66.62 -13.73
N HIS A 2 -30.64 -65.45 -13.10
CA HIS A 2 -30.27 -64.14 -13.66
C HIS A 2 -29.11 -63.57 -12.83
N LEU A 3 -27.94 -63.44 -13.46
CA LEU A 3 -26.76 -62.80 -12.90
C LEU A 3 -26.82 -61.30 -13.21
N SER A 4 -27.10 -60.46 -12.22
CA SER A 4 -27.02 -59.03 -12.33
C SER A 4 -25.60 -58.57 -12.14
N ARG A 5 -24.96 -58.05 -13.18
CA ARG A 5 -23.64 -57.36 -13.14
C ARG A 5 -23.87 -55.94 -12.62
N ARG A 6 -23.41 -55.64 -11.41
CA ARG A 6 -23.30 -54.27 -10.90
C ARG A 6 -22.02 -53.60 -11.42
N LEU A 7 -22.20 -52.60 -12.25
CA LEU A 7 -21.12 -51.72 -12.73
C LEU A 7 -20.81 -50.69 -11.63
N ALA A 8 -19.63 -50.76 -11.03
CA ALA A 8 -19.18 -49.75 -10.10
C ALA A 8 -18.52 -48.60 -10.90
N LEU A 9 -19.11 -47.40 -10.85
CA LEU A 9 -18.56 -46.17 -11.38
C LEU A 9 -17.54 -45.62 -10.39
N ALA A 10 -16.26 -45.68 -10.70
CA ALA A 10 -15.21 -45.03 -9.93
C ALA A 10 -15.10 -43.55 -10.34
N THR A 11 -15.52 -42.68 -9.46
CA THR A 11 -15.36 -41.21 -9.66
C THR A 11 -13.94 -40.83 -9.28
N VAL A 12 -13.13 -40.49 -10.28
CA VAL A 12 -11.78 -39.93 -10.05
C VAL A 12 -11.91 -38.44 -9.76
N LEU A 13 -11.69 -38.03 -8.50
CA LEU A 13 -11.51 -36.65 -8.15
C LEU A 13 -10.14 -36.18 -8.63
N ALA A 14 -10.11 -35.39 -9.69
CA ALA A 14 -8.92 -34.68 -10.11
C ALA A 14 -8.68 -33.50 -9.15
N GLY A 15 -7.79 -33.67 -8.18
CA GLY A 15 -7.29 -32.61 -7.33
C GLY A 15 -6.39 -31.67 -8.16
N SER A 16 -6.82 -30.45 -8.39
CA SER A 16 -5.98 -29.40 -9.00
C SER A 16 -4.89 -29.00 -8.01
N ILE A 17 -3.68 -29.45 -8.25
CA ILE A 17 -2.48 -29.00 -7.54
C ILE A 17 -2.20 -27.58 -8.07
N GLY A 18 -2.58 -26.56 -7.30
CA GLY A 18 -2.23 -25.18 -7.59
C GLY A 18 -0.72 -25.00 -7.52
N VAL A 19 -0.07 -24.83 -8.68
CA VAL A 19 1.34 -24.46 -8.77
C VAL A 19 1.47 -23.05 -8.21
N PRO A 20 2.34 -22.80 -7.20
CA PRO A 20 2.57 -21.44 -6.72
C PRO A 20 3.19 -20.64 -7.87
N GLN A 21 2.46 -19.63 -8.37
CA GLN A 21 3.02 -18.68 -9.32
C GLN A 21 4.09 -17.84 -8.61
N PRO A 22 5.29 -17.70 -9.21
CA PRO A 22 6.28 -16.77 -8.68
C PRO A 22 5.64 -15.37 -8.65
N ALA A 23 5.74 -14.71 -7.50
CA ALA A 23 5.36 -13.30 -7.40
C ALA A 23 6.25 -12.51 -8.34
N LEU A 24 5.73 -12.14 -9.49
CA LEU A 24 6.39 -11.21 -10.42
C LEU A 24 6.67 -9.92 -9.63
N ALA A 25 7.88 -9.39 -9.77
CA ALA A 25 8.20 -8.08 -9.22
C ALA A 25 7.22 -7.07 -9.82
N LEU A 26 6.51 -6.33 -8.96
CA LEU A 26 5.53 -5.34 -9.39
C LEU A 26 6.18 -4.32 -10.32
N GLY A 27 5.80 -4.34 -11.59
CA GLY A 27 6.30 -3.47 -12.64
C GLY A 27 5.34 -2.33 -12.99
N VAL A 28 5.90 -1.22 -13.50
CA VAL A 28 5.09 -0.15 -14.09
C VAL A 28 4.34 -0.72 -15.30
N GLY A 29 3.04 -0.43 -15.41
CA GLY A 29 2.12 -0.97 -16.42
C GLY A 29 1.29 -2.15 -15.93
N GLU A 30 1.65 -2.78 -14.81
CA GLU A 30 0.90 -3.89 -14.22
C GLU A 30 -0.27 -3.41 -13.35
N ALA A 31 -1.22 -4.29 -13.08
CA ALA A 31 -2.30 -4.02 -12.14
C ALA A 31 -1.74 -3.83 -10.73
N ALA A 32 -2.11 -2.74 -10.07
CA ALA A 32 -1.73 -2.48 -8.70
C ALA A 32 -2.31 -3.55 -7.76
N PRO A 33 -1.52 -4.13 -6.85
CA PRO A 33 -2.01 -5.10 -5.89
C PRO A 33 -3.17 -4.55 -5.06
N ALA A 34 -4.27 -5.29 -5.00
CA ALA A 34 -5.40 -4.92 -4.16
C ALA A 34 -5.02 -5.00 -2.69
N PHE A 35 -5.54 -4.09 -1.89
CA PHE A 35 -5.38 -4.13 -0.43
C PHE A 35 -6.62 -3.62 0.29
N GLU A 36 -6.70 -4.02 1.55
CA GLU A 36 -7.62 -3.51 2.55
C GLU A 36 -6.85 -3.28 3.84
N LEU A 37 -6.82 -2.05 4.34
CA LEU A 37 -6.13 -1.64 5.56
C LEU A 37 -7.05 -0.83 6.46
N LYS A 38 -6.74 -0.77 7.74
CA LYS A 38 -7.34 0.20 8.66
C LYS A 38 -6.59 1.51 8.57
N ASP A 39 -7.32 2.61 8.57
CA ASP A 39 -6.71 3.91 8.82
C ASP A 39 -6.45 4.13 10.32
N THR A 40 -5.78 5.23 10.64
CA THR A 40 -5.46 5.59 12.03
C THR A 40 -6.68 5.91 12.89
N GLN A 41 -7.87 6.00 12.31
CA GLN A 41 -9.16 6.21 12.99
C GLN A 41 -9.99 4.92 13.07
N GLY A 42 -9.43 3.78 12.60
CA GLY A 42 -10.08 2.47 12.62
C GLY A 42 -11.02 2.18 11.45
N LYS A 43 -11.17 3.12 10.51
CA LYS A 43 -11.99 2.92 9.31
C LYS A 43 -11.25 1.99 8.34
N THR A 44 -11.99 1.07 7.73
CA THR A 44 -11.45 0.23 6.64
C THR A 44 -11.38 1.03 5.35
N VAL A 45 -10.22 0.97 4.69
CA VAL A 45 -9.94 1.63 3.40
C VAL A 45 -9.44 0.56 2.43
N LYS A 46 -10.05 0.49 1.25
CA LYS A 46 -9.68 -0.45 0.18
C LYS A 46 -9.19 0.34 -1.03
N LEU A 47 -8.18 -0.17 -1.73
CA LEU A 47 -7.77 0.45 -3.00
C LEU A 47 -8.94 0.55 -3.99
N ALA A 48 -9.82 -0.47 -4.01
CA ALA A 48 -11.00 -0.52 -4.87
C ALA A 48 -11.99 0.63 -4.65
N ASP A 49 -12.02 1.26 -3.47
CA ASP A 49 -12.90 2.41 -3.17
C ASP A 49 -12.57 3.65 -4.01
N PHE A 50 -11.38 3.65 -4.63
CA PHE A 50 -10.88 4.78 -5.42
C PHE A 50 -10.81 4.51 -6.92
N LYS A 51 -11.47 3.44 -7.40
CA LYS A 51 -11.54 3.13 -8.83
C LYS A 51 -12.05 4.33 -9.64
N GLY A 52 -11.41 4.57 -10.78
CA GLY A 52 -11.72 5.74 -11.64
C GLY A 52 -10.99 7.02 -11.24
N ARG A 53 -10.13 6.99 -10.22
CA ARG A 53 -9.31 8.13 -9.77
C ARG A 53 -7.83 7.76 -9.78
N HIS A 54 -6.97 8.75 -9.93
CA HIS A 54 -5.55 8.56 -9.63
C HIS A 54 -5.35 8.39 -8.13
N VAL A 55 -4.47 7.47 -7.75
CA VAL A 55 -4.10 7.21 -6.34
C VAL A 55 -2.59 7.30 -6.20
N VAL A 56 -2.14 8.13 -5.26
CA VAL A 56 -0.76 8.16 -4.78
C VAL A 56 -0.69 7.34 -3.51
N LEU A 57 0.23 6.37 -3.45
CA LEU A 57 0.63 5.70 -2.22
C LEU A 57 2.00 6.24 -1.81
N GLU A 58 2.10 6.65 -0.56
CA GLU A 58 3.33 7.08 0.08
C GLU A 58 3.65 6.13 1.22
N TRP A 59 4.69 5.30 1.08
CA TRP A 59 5.23 4.60 2.25
C TRP A 59 6.01 5.59 3.10
N THR A 60 5.61 5.71 4.36
CA THR A 60 6.15 6.72 5.28
C THR A 60 6.48 6.14 6.65
N ASN A 61 7.52 6.69 7.28
CA ASN A 61 7.87 6.44 8.67
C ASN A 61 8.40 7.75 9.28
N PRO A 62 7.73 8.32 10.29
CA PRO A 62 8.17 9.57 10.93
C PRO A 62 9.57 9.52 11.58
N GLY A 63 10.09 8.32 11.88
CA GLY A 63 11.47 8.13 12.36
C GLY A 63 12.52 8.20 11.25
N CYS A 64 12.13 8.14 9.97
CA CYS A 64 13.06 8.15 8.85
C CYS A 64 13.56 9.57 8.54
N PRO A 65 14.90 9.84 8.52
CA PRO A 65 15.43 11.17 8.23
C PRO A 65 15.01 11.73 6.87
N PHE A 66 14.85 10.88 5.85
CA PHE A 66 14.38 11.29 4.53
C PHE A 66 12.90 11.71 4.53
N VAL A 67 12.07 11.07 5.34
CA VAL A 67 10.69 11.50 5.56
C VAL A 67 10.66 12.84 6.30
N VAL A 68 11.44 12.96 7.38
CA VAL A 68 11.58 14.22 8.16
C VAL A 68 12.00 15.38 7.25
N LYS A 69 12.97 15.18 6.36
CA LYS A 69 13.40 16.16 5.37
C LYS A 69 12.22 16.74 4.57
N HIS A 70 11.43 15.88 3.96
CA HIS A 70 10.35 16.31 3.06
C HIS A 70 9.18 16.94 3.78
N TYR A 71 8.85 16.45 4.98
CA TYR A 71 7.81 17.07 5.82
C TYR A 71 8.30 18.37 6.46
N GLY A 72 9.55 18.42 6.92
CA GLY A 72 10.17 19.64 7.47
C GLY A 72 10.28 20.78 6.46
N ALA A 73 10.58 20.46 5.21
CA ALA A 73 10.60 21.43 4.11
C ALA A 73 9.20 21.75 3.54
N GLN A 74 8.12 21.23 4.13
CA GLN A 74 6.72 21.38 3.68
C GLN A 74 6.44 20.86 2.25
N ASN A 75 7.33 20.06 1.70
CA ASN A 75 7.20 19.49 0.37
C ASN A 75 6.02 18.54 0.25
N MET A 76 5.91 17.57 1.18
CA MET A 76 4.83 16.57 1.15
C MET A 76 3.46 17.21 1.35
N GLN A 77 3.35 18.16 2.28
CA GLN A 77 2.10 18.89 2.53
C GLN A 77 1.64 19.66 1.28
N GLY A 78 2.58 20.28 0.57
CA GLY A 78 2.30 20.97 -0.69
C GLY A 78 1.74 20.02 -1.75
N LEU A 79 2.44 18.90 -1.99
CA LEU A 79 2.03 17.87 -2.95
C LEU A 79 0.67 17.24 -2.59
N GLN A 80 0.42 16.97 -1.30
CA GLN A 80 -0.85 16.42 -0.83
C GLN A 80 -2.02 17.40 -1.06
N LYS A 81 -1.81 18.70 -0.85
CA LYS A 81 -2.80 19.75 -1.12
C LYS A 81 -3.09 19.87 -2.62
N GLU A 82 -2.04 19.84 -3.46
CA GLU A 82 -2.20 19.82 -4.92
C GLU A 82 -2.95 18.58 -5.41
N ALA A 83 -2.60 17.40 -4.91
CA ALA A 83 -3.28 16.16 -5.25
C ALA A 83 -4.77 16.26 -4.94
N ARG A 84 -5.13 16.75 -3.76
CA ARG A 84 -6.52 16.98 -3.36
C ARG A 84 -7.24 17.95 -4.28
N ALA A 85 -6.61 19.08 -4.64
CA ALA A 85 -7.18 20.07 -5.56
C ALA A 85 -7.47 19.50 -6.95
N LYS A 86 -6.68 18.50 -7.37
CA LYS A 86 -6.83 17.77 -8.64
C LYS A 86 -7.68 16.49 -8.52
N ASN A 87 -8.40 16.28 -7.42
CA ASN A 87 -9.18 15.06 -7.13
C ASN A 87 -8.35 13.76 -7.16
N VAL A 88 -7.05 13.85 -6.90
CA VAL A 88 -6.16 12.70 -6.73
C VAL A 88 -6.21 12.24 -5.26
N VAL A 89 -6.32 10.94 -5.06
CA VAL A 89 -6.28 10.32 -3.72
C VAL A 89 -4.82 10.22 -3.27
N TRP A 90 -4.53 10.58 -2.02
CA TRP A 90 -3.22 10.37 -1.41
C TRP A 90 -3.37 9.52 -0.15
N LEU A 91 -2.75 8.34 -0.14
CA LEU A 91 -2.76 7.41 0.98
C LEU A 91 -1.33 7.30 1.53
N SER A 92 -1.12 7.76 2.75
CA SER A 92 0.14 7.56 3.47
C SER A 92 0.08 6.24 4.23
N ILE A 93 1.00 5.30 3.95
CA ILE A 93 1.01 3.95 4.49
C ILE A 93 2.22 3.78 5.41
N ASN A 94 1.99 3.30 6.63
CA ASN A 94 3.05 2.97 7.57
C ASN A 94 3.08 1.45 7.80
N SER A 95 4.20 0.81 7.42
CA SER A 95 4.45 -0.63 7.61
C SER A 95 5.45 -0.91 8.75
N THR A 96 5.59 0.02 9.69
CA THR A 96 6.48 -0.18 10.84
C THR A 96 5.87 -1.20 11.79
N ALA A 97 6.58 -2.30 12.02
CA ALA A 97 6.12 -3.38 12.89
C ALA A 97 6.03 -2.93 14.36
N ARG A 98 5.08 -3.48 15.11
CA ARG A 98 4.83 -3.13 16.54
C ARG A 98 6.04 -3.24 17.44
N GLY A 99 7.01 -4.09 17.15
CA GLY A 99 8.25 -4.23 17.95
C GLY A 99 9.37 -3.31 17.52
N HIS A 100 9.19 -2.50 16.49
CA HIS A 100 10.23 -1.58 16.01
C HIS A 100 10.26 -0.30 16.86
N GLN A 101 11.45 0.26 17.10
CA GLN A 101 11.62 1.47 17.90
C GLN A 101 10.84 2.69 17.37
N ASP A 102 10.66 2.79 16.06
CA ASP A 102 9.94 3.88 15.41
C ASP A 102 8.43 3.60 15.28
N HIS A 103 7.93 2.50 15.87
CA HIS A 103 6.52 2.20 15.82
C HIS A 103 5.70 3.23 16.58
N LEU A 104 4.70 3.77 15.95
CA LEU A 104 3.69 4.63 16.56
C LEU A 104 2.33 3.94 16.52
N ALA A 105 1.64 3.93 17.65
CA ALA A 105 0.23 3.50 17.68
C ALA A 105 -0.62 4.39 16.76
N PRO A 106 -1.77 3.91 16.24
CA PRO A 106 -2.56 4.64 15.24
C PRO A 106 -2.84 6.11 15.60
N ALA A 107 -3.28 6.39 16.83
CA ALA A 107 -3.55 7.76 17.27
C ALA A 107 -2.29 8.63 17.28
N ALA A 108 -1.16 8.10 17.76
CA ALA A 108 0.11 8.81 17.79
C ALA A 108 0.66 9.08 16.38
N LEU A 109 0.51 8.12 15.46
CA LEU A 109 0.89 8.31 14.07
C LEU A 109 0.02 9.38 13.38
N HIS A 110 -1.29 9.35 13.64
CA HIS A 110 -2.21 10.39 13.16
C HIS A 110 -1.78 11.77 13.65
N ASP A 111 -1.59 11.91 14.94
CA ASP A 111 -1.21 13.18 15.56
C ASP A 111 0.12 13.68 15.00
N LYS A 112 1.10 12.79 14.88
CA LYS A 112 2.40 13.13 14.32
C LYS A 112 2.34 13.66 12.89
N LEU A 113 1.61 12.97 12.00
CA LEU A 113 1.52 13.38 10.60
C LEU A 113 0.57 14.56 10.42
N VAL A 114 -0.65 14.47 10.96
CA VAL A 114 -1.73 15.41 10.63
C VAL A 114 -1.70 16.66 11.52
N LYS A 115 -1.43 16.51 12.83
CA LYS A 115 -1.41 17.67 13.74
C LYS A 115 -0.02 18.33 13.77
N ASP A 116 1.05 17.58 14.06
CA ASP A 116 2.39 18.17 14.23
C ASP A 116 2.98 18.64 12.90
N TRP A 117 2.84 17.81 11.85
CA TRP A 117 3.42 18.10 10.54
C TRP A 117 2.46 18.74 9.55
N ALA A 118 1.19 18.92 9.92
CA ALA A 118 0.15 19.48 9.06
C ALA A 118 0.00 18.75 7.71
N ALA A 119 0.27 17.44 7.71
CA ALA A 119 0.03 16.59 6.54
C ALA A 119 -1.47 16.58 6.18
N ALA A 120 -1.75 16.46 4.88
CA ALA A 120 -3.11 16.50 4.36
C ALA A 120 -3.44 15.30 3.43
N PRO A 121 -3.03 14.05 3.76
CA PRO A 121 -3.39 12.89 2.97
C PRO A 121 -4.91 12.66 3.03
N THR A 122 -5.43 11.85 2.09
CA THR A 122 -6.82 11.37 2.14
C THR A 122 -7.04 10.45 3.35
N ALA A 123 -6.04 9.59 3.64
CA ALA A 123 -6.02 8.73 4.82
C ALA A 123 -4.57 8.35 5.18
N VAL A 124 -4.35 8.06 6.47
CA VAL A 124 -3.11 7.45 6.99
C VAL A 124 -3.43 6.01 7.35
N LEU A 125 -2.77 5.05 6.71
CA LEU A 125 -3.07 3.62 6.78
C LEU A 125 -2.02 2.86 7.58
N MET A 126 -2.48 1.86 8.34
CA MET A 126 -1.65 0.97 9.17
C MET A 126 -1.44 -0.37 8.46
N ASP A 127 -0.20 -0.71 8.16
CA ASP A 127 0.22 -2.00 7.59
C ASP A 127 1.29 -2.67 8.48
N GLU A 128 1.02 -2.77 9.78
CA GLU A 128 1.98 -3.25 10.80
C GLU A 128 2.52 -4.67 10.50
N ALA A 129 1.78 -5.51 9.78
CA ALA A 129 2.22 -6.82 9.32
C ALA A 129 3.15 -6.74 8.09
N GLY A 130 3.23 -5.59 7.45
CA GLY A 130 4.02 -5.38 6.23
C GLY A 130 3.50 -6.15 5.01
N THR A 131 2.24 -6.60 5.04
CA THR A 131 1.68 -7.42 3.97
C THR A 131 1.53 -6.63 2.68
N VAL A 132 1.01 -5.41 2.78
CA VAL A 132 0.84 -4.53 1.62
C VAL A 132 2.19 -4.00 1.16
N GLY A 133 3.09 -3.65 2.09
CA GLY A 133 4.45 -3.25 1.78
C GLY A 133 5.21 -4.32 0.97
N LYS A 134 5.06 -5.59 1.31
CA LYS A 134 5.63 -6.71 0.57
C LYS A 134 5.00 -6.86 -0.81
N ALA A 135 3.68 -6.75 -0.93
CA ALA A 135 2.97 -6.85 -2.22
C ALA A 135 3.40 -5.75 -3.21
N TYR A 136 3.69 -4.56 -2.70
CA TYR A 136 4.19 -3.44 -3.50
C TYR A 136 5.72 -3.42 -3.63
N ALA A 137 6.44 -4.37 -3.03
CA ALA A 137 7.90 -4.38 -2.94
C ALA A 137 8.48 -3.06 -2.39
N ALA A 138 7.77 -2.44 -1.43
CA ALA A 138 8.20 -1.22 -0.78
C ALA A 138 9.47 -1.48 0.06
N ARG A 139 10.54 -0.72 -0.18
CA ARG A 139 11.88 -0.98 0.39
C ARG A 139 12.42 0.16 1.22
N THR A 140 11.90 1.36 1.04
CA THR A 140 12.41 2.59 1.64
C THR A 140 11.26 3.48 2.11
N THR A 141 11.58 4.54 2.81
CA THR A 141 10.66 5.64 3.12
C THR A 141 11.38 6.97 2.91
N PRO A 142 10.78 7.94 2.18
CA PRO A 142 9.54 7.79 1.42
C PRO A 142 9.72 6.83 0.22
N HIS A 143 8.68 6.06 -0.12
CA HIS A 143 8.60 5.31 -1.37
C HIS A 143 7.25 5.60 -2.01
N MET A 144 7.27 6.10 -3.22
CA MET A 144 6.09 6.63 -3.89
C MET A 144 5.61 5.69 -4.98
N TYR A 145 4.30 5.56 -5.08
CA TYR A 145 3.63 4.84 -6.16
C TYR A 145 2.49 5.68 -6.69
N VAL A 146 2.28 5.66 -7.98
CA VAL A 146 1.12 6.29 -8.63
C VAL A 146 0.34 5.24 -9.39
N ILE A 147 -0.96 5.20 -9.14
CA ILE A 147 -1.90 4.28 -9.76
C ILE A 147 -2.87 5.11 -10.60
N ASP A 148 -3.10 4.71 -11.84
CA ASP A 148 -4.03 5.38 -12.76
C ASP A 148 -5.50 5.02 -12.47
N PRO A 149 -6.48 5.70 -13.09
CA PRO A 149 -7.90 5.40 -12.92
C PRO A 149 -8.33 3.99 -13.35
N ALA A 150 -7.52 3.32 -14.21
CA ALA A 150 -7.75 1.94 -14.59
C ALA A 150 -7.20 0.92 -13.56
N GLY A 151 -6.51 1.39 -12.52
CA GLY A 151 -5.91 0.56 -11.49
C GLY A 151 -4.53 0.02 -11.84
N LYS A 152 -3.84 0.62 -12.83
CA LYS A 152 -2.49 0.24 -13.21
C LYS A 152 -1.47 1.11 -12.51
N LEU A 153 -0.35 0.49 -12.11
CA LEU A 153 0.81 1.20 -11.59
C LEU A 153 1.50 1.97 -12.72
N VAL A 154 1.62 3.28 -12.57
CA VAL A 154 2.28 4.15 -13.58
C VAL A 154 3.59 4.76 -13.07
N TYR A 155 3.84 4.68 -11.76
CA TYR A 155 5.10 5.08 -11.13
C TYR A 155 5.38 4.23 -9.88
N ALA A 156 6.65 3.88 -9.68
CA ALA A 156 7.19 3.32 -8.44
C ALA A 156 8.62 3.82 -8.26
N GLY A 157 8.90 4.56 -7.19
CA GLY A 157 10.23 5.13 -6.98
C GLY A 157 10.33 6.11 -5.82
N GLY A 158 11.44 6.85 -5.79
CA GLY A 158 11.67 7.90 -4.80
C GLY A 158 10.78 9.13 -5.00
N ILE A 159 10.76 9.99 -4.00
CA ILE A 159 10.07 11.30 -4.10
C ILE A 159 10.97 12.33 -4.80
N ASP A 160 12.28 12.15 -4.72
CA ASP A 160 13.29 12.96 -5.41
C ASP A 160 14.49 12.09 -5.85
N ASP A 161 15.43 12.68 -6.56
CA ASP A 161 16.68 12.06 -7.02
C ASP A 161 17.88 12.34 -6.10
N LYS A 162 17.66 13.07 -5.00
CA LYS A 162 18.73 13.48 -4.08
C LYS A 162 18.94 12.45 -2.98
N ARG A 163 20.17 11.99 -2.84
CA ARG A 163 20.57 11.02 -1.80
C ARG A 163 20.85 11.63 -0.43
N SER A 164 20.65 12.95 -0.26
CA SER A 164 20.83 13.66 1.01
C SER A 164 19.56 13.66 1.84
N SER A 165 19.69 13.46 3.16
CA SER A 165 18.62 13.67 4.14
C SER A 165 18.47 15.14 4.56
N SER A 166 19.35 16.03 4.08
CA SER A 166 19.21 17.48 4.26
C SER A 166 18.33 18.08 3.15
N PRO A 167 17.54 19.11 3.45
CA PRO A 167 16.74 19.84 2.46
C PRO A 167 17.56 20.42 1.32
#